data_6a77b0b6830887f1a8c7f0d5e7e27edc
#
_entry.id   6a77b0b6830887f1a8c7f0d5e7e27edc
#
_cell.length_a   1.000
_cell.length_b   1.000
_cell.length_c   1.000
_cell.angle_alpha   90.00
_cell.angle_beta   90.00
_cell.angle_gamma   90.00
#
_symmetry.space_group_name_H-M   'P 1'
#
loop_
_entity.id
_entity.type
_entity.pdbx_description
1 polymer ?
#
loop_
_entity_poly.entity_id
_entity_poly.type
_entity_poly.pdbx_seq_one_letter_code
_entity_poly.pdbx_strand_id
1 'polypeptide(L)'
;MSLVPYVIEQTSRGERSYDIYSRLLKDRIIFLGEEVTDVSANLIVAQLLFLESEDPGRDIHLYINSPGGSVTAGMAIYDTMRYIKCDVSTICIGMAASMGAFLLAGGTKGKRLA
;
A
#
# COMPACT_ATOMS: atom_id res chain seq x y z
N MET A 1 17.44 -5.75 -12.24
CA MET A 1 16.95 -5.00 -11.07
C MET A 1 16.68 -3.56 -11.48
N SER A 2 15.51 -3.07 -11.14
CA SER A 2 15.13 -1.70 -11.47
C SER A 2 15.66 -0.73 -10.41
N LEU A 3 16.13 0.42 -10.87
CA LEU A 3 16.51 1.49 -9.96
C LEU A 3 15.25 2.22 -9.50
N VAL A 4 15.17 2.51 -8.21
CA VAL A 4 14.09 3.30 -7.65
C VAL A 4 14.45 4.78 -7.80
N PRO A 5 13.65 5.56 -8.54
CA PRO A 5 13.94 6.97 -8.70
C PRO A 5 13.76 7.74 -7.39
N TYR A 6 14.51 8.83 -7.27
CA TYR A 6 14.40 9.74 -6.13
C TYR A 6 13.76 11.04 -6.58
N VAL A 7 13.03 11.66 -5.66
CA VAL A 7 12.46 12.99 -5.84
C VAL A 7 13.04 13.92 -4.80
N ILE A 8 13.27 15.17 -5.18
CA ILE A 8 13.76 16.21 -4.30
C ILE A 8 12.62 17.17 -4.02
N GLU A 9 12.38 17.43 -2.75
CA GLU A 9 11.32 18.31 -2.30
C GLU A 9 11.92 19.50 -1.56
N GLN A 10 11.49 20.71 -1.93
CA GLN A 10 11.87 21.92 -1.23
C GLN A 10 10.99 22.11 0.00
N THR A 11 11.59 22.35 1.13
CA THR A 11 10.90 22.62 2.38
C THR A 11 11.42 23.91 2.99
N SER A 12 10.74 24.42 4.01
CA SER A 12 11.19 25.59 4.75
C SER A 12 12.54 25.39 5.45
N ARG A 13 12.97 24.13 5.59
CA ARG A 13 14.25 23.76 6.21
C ARG A 13 15.31 23.32 5.20
N GLY A 14 15.05 23.52 3.90
CA GLY A 14 15.95 23.13 2.82
C GLY A 14 15.38 22.01 1.98
N GLU A 15 16.26 21.34 1.23
CA GLU A 15 15.88 20.25 0.35
C GLU A 15 15.81 18.94 1.11
N ARG A 16 14.83 18.10 0.77
CA ARG A 16 14.75 16.72 1.22
C ARG A 16 14.68 15.80 0.02
N SER A 17 15.43 14.71 0.08
CA SER A 17 15.41 13.67 -0.94
C SER A 17 14.63 12.45 -0.42
N TYR A 18 13.73 11.94 -1.25
CA TYR A 18 12.96 10.74 -0.95
C TYR A 18 13.05 9.80 -2.15
N ASP A 19 13.09 8.48 -1.90
CA ASP A 19 12.76 7.57 -2.98
C ASP A 19 11.27 7.73 -3.32
N ILE A 20 10.87 7.31 -4.53
CA ILE A 20 9.50 7.55 -5.00
C ILE A 20 8.45 6.89 -4.08
N TYR A 21 8.73 5.69 -3.56
CA TYR A 21 7.77 5.00 -2.69
C TYR A 21 7.63 5.71 -1.36
N SER A 22 8.72 6.18 -0.77
CA SER A 22 8.68 6.94 0.48
C SER A 22 7.93 8.27 0.30
N ARG A 23 8.09 8.92 -0.86
CA ARG A 23 7.38 10.17 -1.14
C ARG A 23 5.88 9.93 -1.31
N LEU A 24 5.50 8.84 -1.99
CA LEU A 24 4.08 8.47 -2.11
C LEU A 24 3.49 8.13 -0.75
N LEU A 25 4.26 7.48 0.11
CA LEU A 25 3.81 7.12 1.46
C LEU A 25 3.42 8.35 2.28
N LYS A 26 4.08 9.48 2.09
CA LYS A 26 3.70 10.74 2.74
C LYS A 26 2.27 11.15 2.40
N ASP A 27 1.80 10.82 1.21
CA ASP A 27 0.43 11.07 0.77
C ASP A 27 -0.49 9.89 1.03
N ARG A 28 -0.05 8.97 1.88
CA ARG A 28 -0.81 7.78 2.32
C ARG A 28 -1.11 6.81 1.18
N ILE A 29 -0.18 6.74 0.24
CA ILE A 29 -0.26 5.85 -0.91
C ILE A 29 0.72 4.69 -0.72
N ILE A 30 0.19 3.46 -0.79
CA ILE A 30 0.96 2.22 -0.73
C ILE A 30 0.78 1.51 -2.07
N PHE A 31 1.85 0.93 -2.59
CA PHE A 31 1.82 0.26 -3.88
C PHE A 31 2.22 -1.21 -3.75
N LEU A 32 1.28 -2.11 -4.04
CA LEU A 32 1.56 -3.54 -4.18
C LEU A 32 1.69 -3.83 -5.67
N GLY A 33 2.91 -3.72 -6.19
CA GLY A 33 3.21 -3.85 -7.62
C GLY A 33 3.94 -5.13 -7.98
N GLU A 34 3.80 -6.16 -7.14
CA GLU A 34 4.54 -7.42 -7.34
C GLU A 34 3.74 -8.60 -6.79
N GLU A 35 4.32 -9.80 -6.90
CA GLU A 35 3.76 -11.00 -6.30
C GLU A 35 3.65 -10.85 -4.79
N VAL A 36 2.59 -11.43 -4.21
CA VAL A 36 2.37 -11.45 -2.76
C VAL A 36 3.24 -12.55 -2.15
N THR A 37 4.29 -12.14 -1.47
CA THR A 37 5.23 -13.01 -0.76
C THR A 37 5.29 -12.58 0.70
N ASP A 38 5.99 -13.36 1.54
CA ASP A 38 6.19 -12.94 2.93
C ASP A 38 6.90 -11.60 3.01
N VAL A 39 7.87 -11.36 2.12
CA VAL A 39 8.62 -10.10 2.11
C VAL A 39 7.73 -8.93 1.69
N SER A 40 7.03 -9.05 0.56
CA SER A 40 6.17 -7.97 0.08
C SER A 40 5.03 -7.70 1.04
N ALA A 41 4.45 -8.76 1.62
CA ALA A 41 3.36 -8.62 2.58
C ALA A 41 3.81 -7.90 3.84
N ASN A 42 4.98 -8.26 4.39
CA ASN A 42 5.50 -7.60 5.59
C ASN A 42 5.76 -6.11 5.35
N LEU A 43 6.22 -5.75 4.17
CA LEU A 43 6.42 -4.33 3.81
C LEU A 43 5.09 -3.58 3.76
N ILE A 44 4.05 -4.19 3.19
CA ILE A 44 2.71 -3.58 3.14
C ILE A 44 2.13 -3.45 4.54
N VAL A 45 2.23 -4.50 5.36
CA VAL A 45 1.75 -4.48 6.74
C VAL A 45 2.42 -3.37 7.55
N ALA A 46 3.75 -3.25 7.43
CA ALA A 46 4.50 -2.22 8.13
C ALA A 46 4.05 -0.82 7.72
N GLN A 47 3.81 -0.60 6.43
CA GLN A 47 3.35 0.69 5.92
C GLN A 47 1.93 1.02 6.40
N LEU A 48 1.04 0.03 6.42
CA LEU A 48 -0.32 0.22 6.95
C LEU A 48 -0.28 0.63 8.42
N LEU A 49 0.51 -0.05 9.23
CA LEU A 49 0.65 0.26 10.66
C LEU A 49 1.28 1.62 10.88
N PHE A 50 2.26 1.99 10.09
CA PHE A 50 2.89 3.30 10.17
C PHE A 50 1.89 4.41 9.87
N LEU A 51 1.13 4.29 8.80
CA LEU A 51 0.13 5.30 8.42
C LEU A 51 -1.00 5.39 9.44
N GLU A 52 -1.41 4.27 10.01
CA GLU A 52 -2.38 4.25 11.11
C GLU A 52 -1.88 5.07 12.30
N SER A 53 -0.60 4.91 12.66
CA SER A 53 -0.02 5.64 13.79
C SER A 53 0.09 7.14 13.54
N GLU A 54 0.26 7.53 12.27
CA GLU A 54 0.39 8.95 11.90
C GLU A 54 -0.95 9.68 11.97
N ASP A 55 -2.01 9.08 11.46
CA ASP A 55 -3.34 9.69 11.45
C ASP A 55 -4.41 8.61 11.24
N PRO A 56 -5.01 8.10 12.31
CA PRO A 56 -6.02 7.03 12.19
C PRO A 56 -7.35 7.50 11.59
N GLY A 57 -7.53 8.79 11.37
CA GLY A 57 -8.77 9.35 10.81
C GLY A 57 -8.74 9.55 9.29
N ARG A 58 -7.60 9.31 8.64
CA ARG A 58 -7.47 9.55 7.20
C ARG A 58 -7.36 8.26 6.41
N ASP A 59 -7.93 8.27 5.20
CA ASP A 59 -7.89 7.12 4.31
C ASP A 59 -6.46 6.77 3.89
N ILE A 60 -6.25 5.48 3.70
CA ILE A 60 -5.03 4.94 3.09
C ILE A 60 -5.42 4.46 1.69
N HIS A 61 -4.54 4.68 0.71
CA HIS A 61 -4.78 4.29 -0.68
C HIS A 61 -3.81 3.18 -1.05
N LEU A 62 -4.35 1.97 -1.24
CA LEU A 62 -3.57 0.79 -1.63
C LEU A 62 -3.80 0.52 -3.11
N TYR A 63 -2.78 0.80 -3.90
CA TYR A 63 -2.78 0.49 -5.33
C TYR A 63 -2.28 -0.92 -5.55
N ILE A 64 -2.98 -1.69 -6.37
CA ILE A 64 -2.71 -3.11 -6.59
C ILE A 64 -2.47 -3.37 -8.06
N ASN A 65 -1.29 -3.91 -8.36
CA ASN A 65 -0.94 -4.44 -9.67
C ASN A 65 -0.17 -5.74 -9.41
N SER A 66 -0.90 -6.82 -9.16
CA SER A 66 -0.32 -8.06 -8.67
C SER A 66 -1.00 -9.29 -9.27
N PRO A 67 -0.22 -10.31 -9.66
CA PRO A 67 -0.79 -11.59 -10.08
C PRO A 67 -1.31 -12.44 -8.92
N GLY A 68 -1.12 -11.98 -7.68
CA GLY A 68 -1.43 -12.72 -6.48
C GLY A 68 -0.19 -13.36 -5.87
N GLY A 69 -0.35 -14.50 -5.24
CA GLY A 69 0.75 -15.24 -4.61
C GLY A 69 0.33 -15.98 -3.37
N SER A 70 1.12 -15.90 -2.31
CA SER A 70 0.90 -16.64 -1.07
C SER A 70 -0.41 -16.22 -0.40
N VAL A 71 -1.27 -17.21 -0.13
CA VAL A 71 -2.53 -17.00 0.59
C VAL A 71 -2.27 -16.52 2.02
N THR A 72 -1.33 -17.16 2.72
CA THR A 72 -1.00 -16.81 4.10
C THR A 72 -0.47 -15.37 4.19
N ALA A 73 0.44 -15.00 3.28
CA ALA A 73 0.99 -13.65 3.24
C ALA A 73 -0.10 -12.62 2.91
N GLY A 74 -0.97 -12.93 1.95
CA GLY A 74 -2.09 -12.06 1.61
C GLY A 74 -3.07 -11.88 2.76
N MET A 75 -3.32 -12.92 3.54
CA MET A 75 -4.18 -12.82 4.72
C MET A 75 -3.59 -11.90 5.78
N ALA A 76 -2.26 -11.85 5.92
CA ALA A 76 -1.62 -10.91 6.84
C ALA A 76 -1.92 -9.46 6.46
N ILE A 77 -1.89 -9.15 5.16
CA ILE A 77 -2.28 -7.81 4.67
C ILE A 77 -3.76 -7.55 4.98
N TYR A 78 -4.62 -8.49 4.63
CA TYR A 78 -6.06 -8.35 4.83
C TYR A 78 -6.42 -8.15 6.30
N ASP A 79 -5.83 -8.95 7.19
CA ASP A 79 -6.10 -8.85 8.62
C ASP A 79 -5.66 -7.48 9.16
N THR A 80 -4.54 -6.95 8.67
CA THR A 80 -4.08 -5.62 9.04
C THR A 80 -5.04 -4.55 8.56
N MET A 81 -5.50 -4.65 7.30
CA MET A 81 -6.50 -3.71 6.76
C MET A 81 -7.76 -3.68 7.61
N ARG A 82 -8.17 -4.83 8.15
CA ARG A 82 -9.34 -4.93 9.03
C ARG A 82 -9.06 -4.46 10.44
N TYR A 83 -7.82 -4.60 10.91
CA TYR A 83 -7.43 -4.24 12.28
C TYR A 83 -7.34 -2.72 12.48
N ILE A 84 -6.79 -2.01 11.51
CA ILE A 84 -6.57 -0.57 11.61
C ILE A 84 -7.89 0.19 11.51
N LYS A 85 -7.93 1.40 12.08
CA LYS A 85 -9.12 2.26 12.05
C LYS A 85 -9.27 3.04 10.75
N CYS A 86 -8.17 3.28 10.06
CA CYS A 86 -8.22 3.95 8.77
C CYS A 86 -9.04 3.14 7.78
N ASP A 87 -9.85 3.82 6.97
CA ASP A 87 -10.41 3.18 5.78
C ASP A 87 -9.31 2.97 4.76
N VAL A 88 -9.36 1.85 4.05
CA VAL A 88 -8.39 1.52 3.02
C VAL A 88 -9.08 1.49 1.68
N SER A 89 -8.81 2.50 0.87
CA SER A 89 -9.24 2.52 -0.53
C SER A 89 -8.32 1.61 -1.33
N THR A 90 -8.89 0.69 -2.10
CA THR A 90 -8.13 -0.22 -2.95
C THR A 90 -8.36 0.10 -4.41
N ILE A 91 -7.30 0.24 -5.18
CA ILE A 91 -7.35 0.65 -6.59
C ILE A 91 -6.54 -0.34 -7.43
N CYS A 92 -7.20 -0.97 -8.38
CA CYS A 92 -6.51 -1.83 -9.34
C CYS A 92 -5.96 -1.00 -10.50
N ILE A 93 -4.65 -1.14 -10.71
CA ILE A 93 -3.98 -0.60 -11.90
C ILE A 93 -3.30 -1.77 -12.59
N GLY A 94 -3.74 -2.07 -13.81
CA GLY A 94 -3.21 -3.22 -14.55
C GLY A 94 -3.94 -4.48 -14.14
N MET A 95 -3.34 -5.28 -13.25
CA MET A 95 -3.88 -6.59 -12.89
C MET A 95 -4.05 -6.75 -11.38
N ALA A 96 -5.20 -7.32 -10.99
CA ALA A 96 -5.41 -7.85 -9.66
C ALA A 96 -6.01 -9.24 -9.82
N ALA A 97 -5.18 -10.26 -9.67
CA ALA A 97 -5.58 -11.65 -9.88
C ALA A 97 -5.35 -12.46 -8.60
N SER A 98 -6.13 -13.54 -8.41
CA SER A 98 -5.94 -14.45 -7.28
C SER A 98 -5.97 -13.70 -5.94
N MET A 99 -4.90 -13.81 -5.14
CA MET A 99 -4.80 -13.09 -3.86
C MET A 99 -4.83 -11.57 -4.05
N GLY A 100 -4.35 -11.06 -5.20
CA GLY A 100 -4.46 -9.63 -5.54
C GLY A 100 -5.92 -9.20 -5.68
N ALA A 101 -6.75 -10.02 -6.32
CA ALA A 101 -8.19 -9.76 -6.43
C ALA A 101 -8.88 -9.81 -5.07
N PHE A 102 -8.46 -10.74 -4.20
CA PHE A 102 -8.98 -10.84 -2.85
C PHE A 102 -8.69 -9.56 -2.06
N LEU A 103 -7.46 -9.05 -2.14
CA LEU A 103 -7.09 -7.81 -1.45
C LEU A 103 -7.84 -6.60 -1.99
N LEU A 104 -8.04 -6.53 -3.30
CA LEU A 104 -8.84 -5.47 -3.92
C LEU A 104 -10.26 -5.49 -3.35
N ALA A 105 -10.87 -6.67 -3.28
CA ALA A 105 -12.21 -6.85 -2.71
C ALA A 105 -12.25 -6.61 -1.20
N GLY A 106 -11.10 -6.70 -0.53
CA GLY A 106 -10.97 -6.47 0.90
C GLY A 106 -10.92 -5.00 1.31
N GLY A 107 -10.86 -4.08 0.36
CA GLY A 107 -10.88 -2.65 0.65
C GLY A 107 -12.19 -2.23 1.29
N THR A 108 -12.18 -1.04 1.88
CA THR A 108 -13.36 -0.47 2.53
C THR A 108 -14.53 -0.37 1.55
N LYS A 109 -15.69 -0.82 1.96
CA LYS A 109 -16.89 -0.81 1.13
C LYS A 109 -17.16 0.62 0.63
N GLY A 110 -17.38 0.74 -0.69
CA GLY A 110 -17.58 2.03 -1.34
C GLY A 110 -16.29 2.74 -1.75
N LYS A 111 -15.13 2.16 -1.41
CA LYS A 111 -13.81 2.74 -1.70
C LYS A 111 -12.91 1.79 -2.50
N ARG A 112 -13.51 0.87 -3.23
CA ARG A 112 -12.81 -0.08 -4.09
C ARG A 112 -12.96 0.33 -5.54
N LEU A 113 -11.84 0.45 -6.25
CA LEU A 113 -11.83 0.88 -7.65
C LEU A 113 -11.08 -0.16 -8.49
N ALA A 114 -11.66 -0.53 -9.60
CA ALA A 114 -11.03 -1.47 -10.51
C ALA A 114 -10.90 -0.89 -11.93
#